data_5d4892ccc9e58e20082d74b9d80efa73
#
_entry.id   5d4892ccc9e58e20082d74b9d80efa73
#
_cell.length_a   1.000
_cell.length_b   1.000
_cell.length_c   1.000
_cell.angle_alpha   90.00
_cell.angle_beta   90.00
_cell.angle_gamma   90.00
#
_symmetry.space_group_name_H-M   'P 1'
#
loop_
_entity.id
_entity.type
_entity.pdbx_description
1 polymer ?
#
loop_
_entity_poly.entity_id
_entity_poly.type
_entity_poly.pdbx_seq_one_letter_code
_entity_poly.pdbx_strand_id
1 'polypeptide(L)'
;MIKLDKIIIIAEIGSVHDGSLGQAKNLIKEASRCGADAVKIQTHISEEETLKNAPSPKYFMDEDRYSYFKRTGFNLAQLKELSNFSKKHNISFFSSPFSIAAVDILEKVGVKFYKIASGEVTNIPMLERISKTNKTVFLSTGMSTWHEIQKAYKHLKNKKNQVIVMQCTSSYPCKSNQVGLNIIKKIQKNYLYFGFSDHTLTSTAAIG
;
A
#
# COMPACT_ATOMS: atom_id res chain seq x y z
N MET A 1 -2.35 5.12 16.62
CA MET A 1 -3.56 5.00 15.77
C MET A 1 -3.73 6.28 14.98
N ILE A 2 -4.25 6.19 13.77
CA ILE A 2 -4.60 7.38 12.97
C ILE A 2 -5.94 7.93 13.47
N LYS A 3 -6.06 9.27 13.57
CA LYS A 3 -7.36 9.88 13.82
C LYS A 3 -8.18 9.82 12.52
N LEU A 4 -9.36 9.21 12.58
CA LEU A 4 -10.28 9.04 11.44
C LEU A 4 -11.52 9.92 11.62
N ASP A 5 -11.31 11.14 12.09
CA ASP A 5 -12.31 12.21 12.23
C ASP A 5 -12.53 13.00 10.92
N LYS A 6 -11.68 12.75 9.93
CA LYS A 6 -11.78 13.31 8.57
C LYS A 6 -11.39 12.26 7.52
N ILE A 7 -11.67 12.55 6.27
CA ILE A 7 -11.16 11.79 5.13
C ILE A 7 -9.63 11.97 5.06
N ILE A 8 -8.89 10.87 4.97
CA ILE A 8 -7.44 10.87 4.83
C ILE A 8 -7.09 10.63 3.37
N ILE A 9 -6.39 11.58 2.76
CA ILE A 9 -5.93 11.48 1.38
C ILE A 9 -4.50 10.93 1.35
N ILE A 10 -4.34 9.80 0.69
CA ILE A 10 -3.06 9.12 0.54
C ILE A 10 -2.62 9.20 -0.92
N ALA A 11 -1.50 9.88 -1.17
CA ALA A 11 -0.89 9.89 -2.49
C ALA A 11 -0.08 8.59 -2.70
N GLU A 12 -0.49 7.79 -3.68
CA GLU A 12 0.21 6.56 -4.08
C GLU A 12 1.37 6.90 -5.01
N ILE A 13 2.59 6.87 -4.51
CA ILE A 13 3.80 6.97 -5.32
C ILE A 13 4.11 5.61 -5.98
N GLY A 14 3.79 4.52 -5.27
CA GLY A 14 4.05 3.17 -5.79
C GLY A 14 5.51 2.97 -6.17
N SER A 15 5.74 2.58 -7.42
CA SER A 15 7.09 2.39 -8.01
C SER A 15 7.41 3.39 -9.12
N VAL A 16 6.60 4.47 -9.32
CA VAL A 16 6.82 5.44 -10.41
C VAL A 16 8.09 6.28 -10.23
N HIS A 17 8.75 6.18 -9.07
CA HIS A 17 10.07 6.74 -8.83
C HIS A 17 11.18 6.01 -9.59
N ASP A 18 10.91 4.85 -10.15
CA ASP A 18 11.80 4.03 -10.98
C ASP A 18 13.21 3.80 -10.38
N GLY A 19 13.27 3.61 -9.04
CA GLY A 19 14.52 3.44 -8.28
C GLY A 19 15.27 4.74 -7.97
N SER A 20 14.82 5.88 -8.49
CA SER A 20 15.44 7.17 -8.24
C SER A 20 15.00 7.75 -6.89
N LEU A 21 15.97 7.89 -5.96
CA LEU A 21 15.74 8.53 -4.67
C LEU A 21 15.35 10.02 -4.82
N GLY A 22 15.95 10.70 -5.81
CA GLY A 22 15.63 12.09 -6.13
C GLY A 22 14.20 12.25 -6.63
N GLN A 23 13.77 11.37 -7.53
CA GLN A 23 12.39 11.38 -8.03
C GLN A 23 11.39 11.07 -6.91
N ALA A 24 11.67 10.08 -6.05
CA ALA A 24 10.83 9.78 -4.91
C ALA A 24 10.65 10.99 -3.98
N LYS A 25 11.73 11.74 -3.69
CA LYS A 25 11.67 12.98 -2.90
C LYS A 25 10.83 14.07 -3.58
N ASN A 26 10.98 14.25 -4.91
CA ASN A 26 10.18 15.20 -5.66
C ASN A 26 8.68 14.87 -5.56
N LEU A 27 8.31 13.59 -5.73
CA LEU A 27 6.93 13.14 -5.60
C LEU A 27 6.37 13.36 -4.18
N ILE A 28 7.16 13.11 -3.15
CA ILE A 28 6.80 13.39 -1.75
C ILE A 28 6.54 14.88 -1.54
N LYS A 29 7.43 15.74 -2.02
CA LYS A 29 7.30 17.20 -1.91
C LYS A 29 6.04 17.69 -2.60
N GLU A 30 5.77 17.23 -3.84
CA GLU A 30 4.58 17.65 -4.58
C GLU A 30 3.28 17.12 -3.95
N ALA A 31 3.26 15.87 -3.45
CA ALA A 31 2.11 15.35 -2.72
C ALA A 31 1.79 16.20 -1.47
N SER A 32 2.81 16.58 -0.71
CA SER A 32 2.64 17.51 0.42
C SER A 32 2.10 18.86 -0.02
N ARG A 33 2.65 19.45 -1.09
CA ARG A 33 2.20 20.73 -1.63
C ARG A 33 0.75 20.71 -2.10
N CYS A 34 0.31 19.57 -2.63
CA CYS A 34 -1.08 19.33 -3.04
C CYS A 34 -2.03 19.03 -1.86
N GLY A 35 -1.55 18.97 -0.63
CA GLY A 35 -2.38 18.79 0.56
C GLY A 35 -2.70 17.34 0.91
N ALA A 36 -1.96 16.36 0.37
CA ALA A 36 -2.11 14.97 0.80
C ALA A 36 -1.68 14.80 2.27
N ASP A 37 -2.40 13.95 3.02
CA ASP A 37 -2.09 13.64 4.43
C ASP A 37 -0.94 12.63 4.55
N ALA A 38 -0.79 11.77 3.56
CA ALA A 38 0.23 10.75 3.54
C ALA A 38 0.71 10.41 2.12
N VAL A 39 1.92 9.89 2.03
CA VAL A 39 2.47 9.25 0.81
C VAL A 39 2.73 7.78 1.06
N LYS A 40 2.50 6.97 0.05
CA LYS A 40 2.77 5.54 0.10
C LYS A 40 3.67 5.12 -1.07
N ILE A 41 4.67 4.30 -0.75
CA ILE A 41 5.50 3.59 -1.71
C ILE A 41 5.29 2.08 -1.59
N GLN A 42 6.02 1.31 -2.37
CA GLN A 42 6.12 -0.14 -2.27
C GLN A 42 7.51 -0.52 -1.79
N THR A 43 7.62 -1.53 -0.93
CA THR A 43 8.90 -2.06 -0.45
C THR A 43 9.03 -3.49 -0.94
N HIS A 44 9.78 -3.63 -2.01
CA HIS A 44 10.10 -4.89 -2.67
C HIS A 44 11.50 -5.36 -2.26
N ILE A 45 11.63 -6.67 -2.04
CA ILE A 45 12.90 -7.39 -1.88
C ILE A 45 12.79 -8.61 -2.78
N SER A 46 13.31 -8.51 -4.00
CA SER A 46 13.07 -9.49 -5.06
C SER A 46 13.38 -10.93 -4.64
N GLU A 47 14.42 -11.12 -3.86
CA GLU A 47 14.87 -12.42 -3.36
C GLU A 47 13.88 -13.07 -2.39
N GLU A 48 13.01 -12.27 -1.75
CA GLU A 48 12.08 -12.69 -0.70
C GLU A 48 10.61 -12.80 -1.18
N GLU A 49 10.32 -12.36 -2.41
CA GLU A 49 8.95 -12.27 -2.91
C GLU A 49 8.74 -12.83 -4.32
N THR A 50 9.80 -12.99 -5.11
CA THR A 50 9.66 -13.31 -6.53
C THR A 50 10.67 -14.39 -6.94
N LEU A 51 10.18 -15.46 -7.57
CA LEU A 51 11.07 -16.43 -8.23
C LEU A 51 11.73 -15.78 -9.44
N LYS A 52 13.01 -16.10 -9.70
CA LYS A 52 13.77 -15.54 -10.84
C LYS A 52 13.11 -15.80 -12.20
N ASN A 53 12.40 -16.91 -12.33
CA ASN A 53 11.68 -17.34 -13.54
C ASN A 53 10.16 -17.11 -13.44
N ALA A 54 9.70 -16.25 -12.53
CA ALA A 54 8.29 -15.93 -12.39
C ALA A 54 7.76 -15.26 -13.68
N PRO A 55 6.55 -15.60 -14.15
CA PRO A 55 5.95 -14.92 -15.27
C PRO A 55 5.84 -13.41 -15.03
N SER A 56 6.28 -12.60 -15.97
CA SER A 56 6.10 -11.16 -15.91
C SER A 56 4.71 -10.77 -16.41
N PRO A 57 3.99 -9.85 -15.73
CA PRO A 57 2.78 -9.28 -16.27
C PRO A 57 3.02 -8.57 -17.61
N LYS A 58 2.03 -8.53 -18.48
CA LYS A 58 2.15 -7.94 -19.83
C LYS A 58 2.56 -6.46 -19.85
N TYR A 59 2.40 -5.73 -18.75
CA TYR A 59 2.79 -4.33 -18.64
C TYR A 59 4.27 -4.14 -18.25
N PHE A 60 5.00 -5.22 -17.94
CA PHE A 60 6.46 -5.21 -17.88
C PHE A 60 6.98 -5.46 -19.29
N MET A 61 7.29 -4.42 -20.05
CA MET A 61 7.54 -4.53 -21.49
C MET A 61 8.95 -5.05 -21.82
N ASP A 62 9.98 -4.58 -21.12
CA ASP A 62 11.38 -4.78 -21.50
C ASP A 62 12.25 -5.37 -20.38
N GLU A 63 11.67 -5.70 -19.25
CA GLU A 63 12.38 -6.17 -18.05
C GLU A 63 11.59 -7.26 -17.34
N ASP A 64 12.24 -8.31 -16.85
CA ASP A 64 11.57 -9.30 -16.02
C ASP A 64 11.22 -8.73 -14.63
N ARG A 65 10.18 -9.30 -14.00
CA ARG A 65 9.64 -8.84 -12.72
C ARG A 65 10.70 -8.82 -11.60
N TYR A 66 11.57 -9.82 -11.55
CA TYR A 66 12.60 -9.92 -10.53
C TYR A 66 13.61 -8.79 -10.65
N SER A 67 14.14 -8.55 -11.85
CA SER A 67 15.08 -7.47 -12.17
C SER A 67 14.47 -6.10 -11.91
N TYR A 68 13.22 -5.90 -12.33
CA TYR A 68 12.50 -4.64 -12.09
C TYR A 68 12.42 -4.31 -10.60
N PHE A 69 11.92 -5.22 -9.75
CA PHE A 69 11.80 -4.94 -8.32
C PHE A 69 13.15 -4.83 -7.63
N LYS A 70 14.17 -5.55 -8.13
CA LYS A 70 15.55 -5.41 -7.62
C LYS A 70 16.12 -4.02 -7.91
N ARG A 71 15.88 -3.49 -9.10
CA ARG A 71 16.37 -2.19 -9.54
C ARG A 71 15.60 -1.03 -8.88
N THR A 72 14.31 -1.17 -8.73
CA THR A 72 13.45 -0.11 -8.18
C THR A 72 13.34 -0.13 -6.65
N GLY A 73 13.77 -1.21 -5.99
CA GLY A 73 13.75 -1.34 -4.54
C GLY A 73 14.69 -0.36 -3.84
N PHE A 74 14.26 0.17 -2.69
CA PHE A 74 15.08 0.99 -1.82
C PHE A 74 15.63 0.18 -0.65
N ASN A 75 16.89 0.39 -0.32
CA ASN A 75 17.50 -0.17 0.88
C ASN A 75 17.07 0.59 2.16
N LEU A 76 17.45 0.04 3.34
CA LEU A 76 17.07 0.62 4.63
C LEU A 76 17.51 2.09 4.79
N ALA A 77 18.71 2.45 4.32
CA ALA A 77 19.23 3.82 4.45
C ALA A 77 18.38 4.80 3.61
N GLN A 78 18.07 4.42 2.37
CA GLN A 78 17.22 5.20 1.46
C GLN A 78 15.78 5.35 2.00
N LEU A 79 15.19 4.26 2.53
CA LEU A 79 13.85 4.30 3.14
C LEU A 79 13.81 5.21 4.37
N LYS A 80 14.85 5.19 5.22
CA LYS A 80 15.00 6.12 6.35
C LYS A 80 15.11 7.56 5.87
N GLU A 81 15.86 7.80 4.80
CA GLU A 81 16.04 9.11 4.20
C GLU A 81 14.71 9.66 3.67
N LEU A 82 13.91 8.84 2.94
CA LEU A 82 12.58 9.21 2.47
C LEU A 82 11.62 9.50 3.63
N SER A 83 11.63 8.66 4.67
CA SER A 83 10.82 8.88 5.88
C SER A 83 11.17 10.21 6.57
N ASN A 84 12.46 10.52 6.71
CA ASN A 84 12.91 11.78 7.30
C ASN A 84 12.59 12.99 6.39
N PHE A 85 12.72 12.82 5.08
CA PHE A 85 12.34 13.86 4.10
C PHE A 85 10.84 14.15 4.18
N SER A 86 10.00 13.12 4.27
CA SER A 86 8.55 13.28 4.43
C SER A 86 8.18 14.04 5.71
N LYS A 87 8.85 13.75 6.83
CA LYS A 87 8.67 14.50 8.10
C LYS A 87 8.97 15.99 7.94
N LYS A 88 10.04 16.35 7.22
CA LYS A 88 10.40 17.76 6.93
C LYS A 88 9.34 18.48 6.10
N HIS A 89 8.58 17.75 5.31
CA HIS A 89 7.46 18.26 4.50
C HIS A 89 6.09 18.07 5.17
N ASN A 90 6.03 17.74 6.46
CA ASN A 90 4.79 17.56 7.23
C ASN A 90 3.80 16.55 6.62
N ILE A 91 4.29 15.54 5.90
CA ILE A 91 3.48 14.48 5.31
C ILE A 91 3.85 13.12 5.90
N SER A 92 2.87 12.28 6.19
CA SER A 92 3.10 10.93 6.70
C SER A 92 3.68 10.02 5.62
N PHE A 93 4.66 9.18 5.99
CA PHE A 93 5.29 8.21 5.09
C PHE A 93 5.00 6.79 5.55
N PHE A 94 4.60 5.93 4.63
CA PHE A 94 4.45 4.49 4.87
C PHE A 94 4.58 3.68 3.58
N SER A 95 4.45 2.36 3.68
CA SER A 95 4.71 1.47 2.55
C SER A 95 3.82 0.24 2.55
N SER A 96 3.71 -0.38 1.38
CA SER A 96 3.25 -1.77 1.23
C SER A 96 4.47 -2.70 1.25
N PRO A 97 4.59 -3.61 2.22
CA PRO A 97 5.55 -4.71 2.15
C PRO A 97 5.02 -5.84 1.26
N PHE A 98 5.93 -6.59 0.66
CA PHE A 98 5.64 -7.78 -0.16
C PHE A 98 6.34 -9.04 0.38
N SER A 99 6.98 -8.94 1.54
CA SER A 99 7.61 -10.05 2.25
C SER A 99 7.72 -9.76 3.76
N ILE A 100 8.00 -10.79 4.55
CA ILE A 100 8.30 -10.62 6.00
C ILE A 100 9.56 -9.77 6.18
N ALA A 101 10.58 -9.98 5.36
CA ALA A 101 11.80 -9.18 5.38
C ALA A 101 11.53 -7.69 5.11
N ALA A 102 10.60 -7.37 4.20
CA ALA A 102 10.16 -6.01 3.96
C ALA A 102 9.46 -5.39 5.19
N VAL A 103 8.64 -6.17 5.91
CA VAL A 103 8.05 -5.72 7.18
C VAL A 103 9.14 -5.39 8.19
N ASP A 104 10.16 -6.24 8.34
CA ASP A 104 11.25 -6.03 9.29
C ASP A 104 12.11 -4.80 8.96
N ILE A 105 12.33 -4.53 7.68
CA ILE A 105 12.97 -3.28 7.22
C ILE A 105 12.10 -2.07 7.59
N LEU A 106 10.80 -2.12 7.31
CA LEU A 106 9.88 -1.02 7.60
C LEU A 106 9.73 -0.76 9.11
N GLU A 107 9.85 -1.80 9.97
CA GLU A 107 9.94 -1.61 11.42
C GLU A 107 11.20 -0.80 11.81
N LYS A 108 12.36 -1.10 11.19
CA LYS A 108 13.61 -0.35 11.41
C LYS A 108 13.55 1.09 10.86
N VAL A 109 12.71 1.36 9.85
CA VAL A 109 12.40 2.72 9.35
C VAL A 109 11.50 3.48 10.32
N GLY A 110 10.67 2.77 11.08
CA GLY A 110 9.73 3.35 12.03
C GLY A 110 8.45 3.88 11.38
N VAL A 111 7.96 3.20 10.33
CA VAL A 111 6.67 3.55 9.72
C VAL A 111 5.53 3.42 10.74
N LYS A 112 4.51 4.26 10.61
CA LYS A 112 3.35 4.26 11.52
C LYS A 112 2.20 3.39 11.02
N PHE A 113 2.18 3.10 9.74
CA PHE A 113 1.09 2.42 9.04
C PHE A 113 1.64 1.38 8.08
N TYR A 114 0.81 0.38 7.75
CA TYR A 114 1.06 -0.60 6.70
C TYR A 114 -0.08 -0.60 5.68
N LYS A 115 0.23 -0.86 4.42
CA LYS A 115 -0.76 -1.19 3.40
C LYS A 115 -0.56 -2.62 2.96
N ILE A 116 -1.63 -3.41 2.99
CA ILE A 116 -1.63 -4.74 2.38
C ILE A 116 -2.12 -4.58 0.94
N ALA A 117 -1.26 -4.87 0.00
CA ALA A 117 -1.62 -4.89 -1.42
C ALA A 117 -2.63 -6.00 -1.71
N SER A 118 -3.41 -5.86 -2.79
CA SER A 118 -4.43 -6.84 -3.16
C SER A 118 -3.87 -8.26 -3.34
N GLY A 119 -2.68 -8.39 -3.91
CA GLY A 119 -1.99 -9.68 -4.08
C GLY A 119 -1.52 -10.33 -2.77
N GLU A 120 -1.45 -9.56 -1.68
CA GLU A 120 -0.92 -10.02 -0.39
C GLU A 120 -2.00 -10.39 0.63
N VAL A 121 -3.28 -10.32 0.26
CA VAL A 121 -4.41 -10.60 1.18
C VAL A 121 -4.38 -12.03 1.72
N THR A 122 -3.85 -12.97 0.96
CA THR A 122 -3.73 -14.39 1.34
C THR A 122 -2.36 -14.76 1.94
N ASN A 123 -1.43 -13.81 2.04
CA ASN A 123 -0.10 -14.02 2.65
C ASN A 123 -0.21 -14.01 4.19
N ILE A 124 -0.82 -15.04 4.74
CA ILE A 124 -1.11 -15.14 6.19
C ILE A 124 0.14 -14.95 7.06
N PRO A 125 1.31 -15.55 6.76
CA PRO A 125 2.51 -15.34 7.57
C PRO A 125 2.92 -13.87 7.68
N MET A 126 2.85 -13.10 6.58
CA MET A 126 3.14 -11.67 6.59
C MET A 126 2.07 -10.89 7.36
N LEU A 127 0.78 -11.23 7.20
CA LEU A 127 -0.30 -10.59 7.94
C LEU A 127 -0.12 -10.76 9.46
N GLU A 128 0.23 -11.95 9.91
CA GLU A 128 0.50 -12.24 11.33
C GLU A 128 1.72 -11.47 11.85
N ARG A 129 2.78 -11.36 11.02
CA ARG A 129 3.95 -10.54 11.36
C ARG A 129 3.58 -9.07 11.53
N ILE A 130 2.75 -8.52 10.63
CA ILE A 130 2.26 -7.14 10.71
C ILE A 130 1.34 -6.94 11.93
N SER A 131 0.44 -7.89 12.22
CA SER A 131 -0.45 -7.81 13.37
C SER A 131 0.29 -7.61 14.70
N LYS A 132 1.46 -8.25 14.85
CA LYS A 132 2.33 -8.12 16.04
C LYS A 132 2.92 -6.72 16.21
N THR A 133 2.93 -5.87 15.18
CA THR A 133 3.42 -4.49 15.26
C THR A 133 2.46 -3.55 15.97
N ASN A 134 1.18 -3.94 16.12
CA ASN A 134 0.10 -3.13 16.70
C ASN A 134 -0.17 -1.80 15.97
N LYS A 135 0.28 -1.66 14.73
CA LYS A 135 0.12 -0.45 13.91
C LYS A 135 -1.19 -0.49 13.11
N THR A 136 -1.62 0.67 12.63
CA THR A 136 -2.77 0.78 11.72
C THR A 136 -2.43 0.13 10.37
N VAL A 137 -3.39 -0.65 9.84
CA VAL A 137 -3.24 -1.40 8.59
C VAL A 137 -4.36 -1.05 7.64
N PHE A 138 -4.00 -0.65 6.42
CA PHE A 138 -4.92 -0.50 5.30
C PHE A 138 -4.95 -1.81 4.51
N LEU A 139 -6.07 -2.53 4.54
CA LEU A 139 -6.25 -3.82 3.87
C LEU A 139 -6.99 -3.63 2.55
N SER A 140 -6.32 -3.84 1.41
CA SER A 140 -6.97 -3.89 0.09
C SER A 140 -7.89 -5.08 -0.06
N THR A 141 -8.93 -4.96 -0.92
CA THR A 141 -9.89 -6.03 -1.20
C THR A 141 -9.85 -6.53 -2.64
N GLY A 142 -9.06 -5.91 -3.49
CA GLY A 142 -8.91 -6.34 -4.88
C GLY A 142 -8.40 -7.77 -5.01
N MET A 143 -8.79 -8.47 -6.08
CA MET A 143 -8.40 -9.85 -6.38
C MET A 143 -8.82 -10.91 -5.34
N SER A 144 -9.61 -10.55 -4.33
CA SER A 144 -9.95 -11.43 -3.21
C SER A 144 -11.45 -11.66 -3.10
N THR A 145 -11.80 -12.88 -2.73
CA THR A 145 -13.17 -13.22 -2.32
C THR A 145 -13.51 -12.60 -0.96
N TRP A 146 -14.79 -12.46 -0.68
CA TRP A 146 -15.24 -11.95 0.63
C TRP A 146 -14.72 -12.80 1.79
N HIS A 147 -14.63 -14.12 1.61
CA HIS A 147 -14.11 -15.04 2.61
C HIS A 147 -12.62 -14.78 2.91
N GLU A 148 -11.79 -14.56 1.88
CA GLU A 148 -10.37 -14.24 2.03
C GLU A 148 -10.16 -12.90 2.75
N ILE A 149 -10.97 -11.90 2.42
CA ILE A 149 -10.94 -10.59 3.11
C ILE A 149 -11.27 -10.76 4.60
N GLN A 150 -12.32 -11.53 4.93
CA GLN A 150 -12.69 -11.80 6.32
C GLN A 150 -11.59 -12.56 7.07
N LYS A 151 -10.96 -13.54 6.42
CA LYS A 151 -9.83 -14.29 6.99
C LYS A 151 -8.63 -13.38 7.24
N ALA A 152 -8.23 -12.58 6.25
CA ALA A 152 -7.15 -11.60 6.38
C ALA A 152 -7.43 -10.60 7.52
N TYR A 153 -8.63 -10.05 7.58
CA TYR A 153 -9.05 -9.14 8.64
C TYR A 153 -8.90 -9.77 10.04
N LYS A 154 -9.30 -11.04 10.21
CA LYS A 154 -9.17 -11.76 11.49
C LYS A 154 -7.72 -11.94 11.91
N HIS A 155 -6.81 -12.25 10.97
CA HIS A 155 -5.37 -12.38 11.26
C HIS A 155 -4.72 -11.03 11.60
N LEU A 156 -5.15 -9.96 10.95
CA LEU A 156 -4.61 -8.63 11.19
C LEU A 156 -5.14 -8.00 12.48
N LYS A 157 -6.45 -8.17 12.76
CA LYS A 157 -7.13 -7.47 13.85
C LYS A 157 -6.73 -7.99 15.22
N ASN A 158 -6.26 -7.11 16.08
CA ASN A 158 -6.05 -7.34 17.50
C ASN A 158 -6.62 -6.17 18.32
N LYS A 159 -6.49 -6.20 19.68
CA LYS A 159 -7.03 -5.16 20.54
C LYS A 159 -6.33 -3.80 20.41
N LYS A 160 -5.13 -3.76 19.85
CA LYS A 160 -4.25 -2.58 19.87
C LYS A 160 -4.13 -1.87 18.51
N ASN A 161 -4.62 -2.49 17.42
CA ASN A 161 -4.50 -1.91 16.08
C ASN A 161 -5.84 -1.48 15.48
N GLN A 162 -5.77 -0.67 14.43
CA GLN A 162 -6.89 -0.37 13.53
C GLN A 162 -6.65 -1.11 12.22
N VAL A 163 -7.70 -1.75 11.67
CA VAL A 163 -7.68 -2.31 10.31
C VAL A 163 -8.73 -1.58 9.49
N ILE A 164 -8.28 -0.90 8.44
CA ILE A 164 -9.10 -0.11 7.52
C ILE A 164 -9.25 -0.92 6.24
N VAL A 165 -10.49 -1.35 5.93
CA VAL A 165 -10.76 -2.18 4.75
C VAL A 165 -11.02 -1.26 3.55
N MET A 166 -10.23 -1.44 2.48
CA MET A 166 -10.21 -0.55 1.32
C MET A 166 -10.86 -1.22 0.13
N GLN A 167 -12.00 -0.70 -0.36
CA GLN A 167 -12.48 -1.09 -1.68
C GLN A 167 -11.39 -0.83 -2.72
N CYS A 168 -11.11 -1.83 -3.53
CA CYS A 168 -10.09 -1.76 -4.57
C CYS A 168 -10.49 -2.65 -5.75
N THR A 169 -10.32 -2.15 -6.97
CA THR A 169 -10.39 -2.94 -8.20
C THR A 169 -8.99 -3.02 -8.81
N SER A 170 -8.42 -4.23 -8.85
CA SER A 170 -7.08 -4.47 -9.38
C SER A 170 -7.07 -4.57 -10.90
N SER A 171 -7.41 -3.46 -11.56
CA SER A 171 -7.33 -3.26 -13.01
C SER A 171 -6.54 -1.98 -13.26
N TYR A 172 -5.56 -2.00 -14.16
CA TYR A 172 -4.63 -0.89 -14.40
C TYR A 172 -4.59 -0.56 -15.91
N PRO A 173 -5.30 0.49 -16.38
CA PRO A 173 -6.21 1.35 -15.61
C PRO A 173 -7.56 0.67 -15.31
N CYS A 174 -8.23 1.13 -14.24
CA CYS A 174 -9.58 0.73 -13.91
C CYS A 174 -10.60 1.57 -14.70
N LYS A 175 -11.52 0.90 -15.39
CA LYS A 175 -12.63 1.60 -16.09
C LYS A 175 -13.67 2.09 -15.07
N SER A 176 -14.30 3.23 -15.32
CA SER A 176 -15.27 3.84 -14.41
C SER A 176 -16.44 2.91 -14.02
N ASN A 177 -16.90 2.05 -14.92
CA ASN A 177 -17.95 1.06 -14.65
C ASN A 177 -17.47 -0.17 -13.85
N GLN A 178 -16.18 -0.30 -13.58
CA GLN A 178 -15.55 -1.41 -12.84
C GLN A 178 -15.06 -1.00 -11.45
N VAL A 179 -15.18 0.27 -11.06
CA VAL A 179 -14.67 0.81 -9.81
C VAL A 179 -15.26 0.15 -8.56
N GLY A 180 -16.52 -0.29 -8.64
CA GLY A 180 -17.16 -1.03 -7.55
C GLY A 180 -17.51 -0.18 -6.33
N LEU A 181 -17.85 1.10 -6.49
CA LEU A 181 -18.21 1.99 -5.36
C LEU A 181 -19.39 1.45 -4.52
N ASN A 182 -20.30 0.69 -5.13
CA ASN A 182 -21.39 0.02 -4.42
C ASN A 182 -20.89 -0.99 -3.36
N ILE A 183 -19.69 -1.54 -3.51
CA ILE A 183 -19.08 -2.46 -2.55
C ILE A 183 -18.69 -1.73 -1.25
N ILE A 184 -18.41 -0.43 -1.32
CA ILE A 184 -18.10 0.39 -0.13
C ILE A 184 -19.24 0.30 0.88
N LYS A 185 -20.51 0.34 0.44
CA LYS A 185 -21.67 0.17 1.33
C LYS A 185 -21.68 -1.18 2.06
N LYS A 186 -21.22 -2.24 1.39
CA LYS A 186 -21.09 -3.57 2.01
C LYS A 186 -19.94 -3.60 2.99
N ILE A 187 -18.80 -2.99 2.67
CA ILE A 187 -17.65 -2.87 3.57
C ILE A 187 -18.06 -2.08 4.82
N GLN A 188 -18.71 -0.95 4.67
CA GLN A 188 -19.19 -0.09 5.76
C GLN A 188 -20.12 -0.82 6.74
N LYS A 189 -20.97 -1.73 6.25
CA LYS A 189 -21.86 -2.53 7.11
C LYS A 189 -21.12 -3.57 7.95
N ASN A 190 -19.92 -3.99 7.54
CA ASN A 190 -19.20 -5.11 8.14
C ASN A 190 -17.94 -4.68 8.90
N TYR A 191 -17.40 -3.50 8.64
CA TYR A 191 -16.14 -3.02 9.21
C TYR A 191 -16.29 -1.57 9.70
N LEU A 192 -15.73 -1.30 10.87
CA LEU A 192 -15.78 0.02 11.51
C LEU A 192 -15.02 1.09 10.71
N TYR A 193 -13.89 0.70 10.11
CA TYR A 193 -13.04 1.60 9.33
C TYR A 193 -12.95 1.10 7.90
N PHE A 194 -13.17 1.98 6.96
CA PHE A 194 -13.18 1.66 5.52
C PHE A 194 -12.66 2.83 4.70
N GLY A 195 -12.35 2.55 3.44
CA GLY A 195 -11.87 3.53 2.48
C GLY A 195 -11.91 3.02 1.05
N PHE A 196 -11.31 3.79 0.17
CA PHE A 196 -11.26 3.51 -1.27
C PHE A 196 -9.81 3.61 -1.78
N SER A 197 -9.42 2.69 -2.64
CA SER A 197 -8.14 2.70 -3.36
C SER A 197 -8.44 2.74 -4.85
N ASP A 198 -8.17 3.89 -5.47
CA ASP A 198 -8.51 4.16 -6.86
C ASP A 198 -7.38 3.81 -7.83
N HIS A 199 -7.73 3.24 -8.98
CA HIS A 199 -6.83 2.96 -10.10
C HIS A 199 -7.41 3.49 -11.43
N THR A 200 -8.35 4.43 -11.38
CA THR A 200 -8.84 5.13 -12.56
C THR A 200 -7.84 6.19 -13.02
N LEU A 201 -7.99 6.67 -14.25
CA LEU A 201 -7.15 7.76 -14.78
C LEU A 201 -7.68 9.16 -14.45
N THR A 202 -8.76 9.24 -13.67
CA THR A 202 -9.42 10.52 -13.32
C THR A 202 -9.71 10.57 -11.82
N SER A 203 -9.89 11.77 -11.28
CA SER A 203 -10.30 11.97 -9.88
C SER A 203 -11.79 11.71 -9.62
N THR A 204 -12.60 11.45 -10.64
CA THR A 204 -14.07 11.37 -10.53
C THR A 204 -14.53 10.34 -9.51
N ALA A 205 -13.92 9.14 -9.52
CA ALA A 205 -14.31 8.07 -8.60
C ALA A 205 -13.89 8.35 -7.15
N ALA A 206 -12.82 9.12 -6.95
CA ALA A 206 -12.34 9.48 -5.62
C ALA A 206 -13.13 10.65 -5.00
N ILE A 207 -13.77 11.48 -5.83
CA ILE A 207 -14.53 12.67 -5.39
C ILE A 207 -16.01 12.31 -5.17
N GLY A 208 -16.59 11.40 -5.97
CA GLY A 208 -18.01 10.99 -5.91
C GLY A 208 -18.28 10.00 -4.80
#